data_087c309b611d375e842e4cfd7574bc01
#
_entry.id   087c309b611d375e842e4cfd7574bc01
#
_cell.length_a   1.000
_cell.length_b   1.000
_cell.length_c   1.000
_cell.angle_alpha   90.00
_cell.angle_beta   90.00
_cell.angle_gamma   90.00
#
_symmetry.space_group_name_H-M   'P 1'
#
loop_
_entity.id
_entity.type
_entity.pdbx_description
1 polymer ?
#
loop_
_entity_poly.entity_id
_entity_poly.type
_entity_poly.pdbx_seq_one_letter_code
_entity_poly.pdbx_strand_id
1 'polypeptide(L)'
;PGLMALREEYGATKPLKGARIAGCLHMTIQTAVLIETLTELGAEVSWSSCNIFSTQDHAAAAIAAAGIPVFAWKGMTEEEFWWAIEQTIYAFEDGKPLNMILDDGGDLTNIVLDQRPELIEGIRGLSEETTTGVHRLYERMAEGTLPLPAINVNDSVTKSKFDNKYGCKESCVDAIRRATDIMMAGKVAVVAGYGDVGKGTAASLRGAGCRVIVTEIDPICALQAAMDGYEVKKMTNAIHRADIVVTATGNC
;
A
#
# COMPACT_ATOMS: atom_id res chain seq x y z
N PRO A 1 13.26 12.90 -2.79
CA PRO A 1 14.35 13.17 -3.75
C PRO A 1 14.17 12.41 -5.05
N GLY A 2 13.88 11.09 -5.05
CA GLY A 2 13.78 10.29 -6.27
C GLY A 2 12.70 10.77 -7.25
N LEU A 3 11.48 11.02 -6.79
CA LEU A 3 10.40 11.55 -7.63
C LEU A 3 10.74 12.93 -8.23
N MET A 4 11.41 13.79 -7.45
CA MET A 4 11.84 15.11 -7.97
C MET A 4 12.92 14.96 -9.03
N ALA A 5 13.85 14.02 -8.88
CA ALA A 5 14.85 13.72 -9.90
C ALA A 5 14.20 13.21 -11.20
N LEU A 6 13.14 12.39 -11.11
CA LEU A 6 12.38 11.96 -12.29
C LEU A 6 11.69 13.14 -13.00
N ARG A 7 11.14 14.11 -12.26
CA ARG A 7 10.59 15.34 -12.87
C ARG A 7 11.66 16.13 -13.62
N GLU A 8 12.84 16.27 -13.01
CA GLU A 8 13.97 17.00 -13.61
C GLU A 8 14.46 16.31 -14.88
N GLU A 9 14.61 14.97 -14.85
CA GLU A 9 15.15 14.19 -15.96
C GLU A 9 14.15 14.03 -17.11
N TYR A 10 12.88 13.76 -16.82
CA TYR A 10 11.88 13.37 -17.82
C TYR A 10 10.75 14.39 -18.04
N GLY A 11 10.61 15.40 -17.19
CA GLY A 11 9.50 16.36 -17.26
C GLY A 11 9.37 17.06 -18.61
N ALA A 12 10.49 17.39 -19.24
CA ALA A 12 10.49 18.06 -20.55
C ALA A 12 10.01 17.13 -21.69
N THR A 13 10.23 15.83 -21.59
CA THR A 13 9.90 14.86 -22.65
C THR A 13 8.48 14.32 -22.56
N LYS A 14 7.80 14.50 -21.40
CA LYS A 14 6.44 14.03 -21.14
C LYS A 14 6.23 12.56 -21.53
N PRO A 15 7.01 11.60 -20.99
CA PRO A 15 6.99 10.20 -21.42
C PRO A 15 5.65 9.51 -21.15
N LEU A 16 4.82 10.04 -20.24
CA LEU A 16 3.52 9.50 -19.91
C LEU A 16 2.37 10.18 -20.67
N LYS A 17 2.67 10.97 -21.71
CA LYS A 17 1.62 11.59 -22.53
C LYS A 17 0.67 10.53 -23.11
N GLY A 18 -0.64 10.71 -22.86
CA GLY A 18 -1.70 9.79 -23.27
C GLY A 18 -1.92 8.62 -22.30
N ALA A 19 -1.18 8.55 -21.20
CA ALA A 19 -1.50 7.66 -20.09
C ALA A 19 -2.67 8.25 -19.29
N ARG A 20 -3.69 7.44 -19.05
CA ARG A 20 -4.82 7.70 -18.13
C ARG A 20 -4.69 6.73 -16.97
N ILE A 21 -4.06 7.19 -15.88
CA ILE A 21 -3.69 6.36 -14.74
C ILE A 21 -4.77 6.47 -13.67
N ALA A 22 -5.49 5.38 -13.43
CA ALA A 22 -6.28 5.26 -12.21
C ALA A 22 -5.41 4.68 -11.10
N GLY A 23 -5.35 5.37 -9.98
CA GLY A 23 -4.61 4.94 -8.80
C GLY A 23 -5.54 4.57 -7.65
N CYS A 24 -5.24 3.46 -6.97
CA CYS A 24 -5.86 3.04 -5.72
C CYS A 24 -4.75 2.73 -4.71
N LEU A 25 -4.27 3.77 -4.03
CA LEU A 25 -3.15 3.70 -3.10
C LEU A 25 -3.33 4.78 -2.02
N HIS A 26 -2.80 4.54 -0.82
CA HIS A 26 -2.92 5.43 0.33
C HIS A 26 -2.74 6.91 -0.04
N MET A 27 -3.80 7.72 0.13
CA MET A 27 -3.77 9.15 -0.24
C MET A 27 -3.07 9.97 0.83
N THR A 28 -1.76 9.84 0.88
CA THR A 28 -0.85 10.54 1.80
C THR A 28 -0.12 11.69 1.12
N ILE A 29 0.66 12.47 1.86
CA ILE A 29 1.53 13.53 1.31
C ILE A 29 2.50 12.94 0.28
N GLN A 30 3.08 11.77 0.55
CA GLN A 30 4.00 11.11 -0.37
C GLN A 30 3.30 10.74 -1.69
N THR A 31 2.07 10.25 -1.60
CA THR A 31 1.24 9.94 -2.77
C THR A 31 0.85 11.20 -3.53
N ALA A 32 0.58 12.31 -2.85
CA ALA A 32 0.36 13.60 -3.52
C ALA A 32 1.55 14.00 -4.41
N VAL A 33 2.78 13.84 -3.91
CA VAL A 33 4.00 14.10 -4.69
C VAL A 33 4.14 13.12 -5.86
N LEU A 34 3.72 11.85 -5.70
CA LEU A 34 3.68 10.89 -6.80
C LEU A 34 2.67 11.33 -7.88
N ILE A 35 1.45 11.68 -7.49
CA ILE A 35 0.40 12.15 -8.42
C ILE A 35 0.87 13.37 -9.22
N GLU A 36 1.41 14.38 -8.54
CA GLU A 36 2.00 15.54 -9.20
C GLU A 36 3.13 15.17 -10.16
N THR A 37 3.94 14.16 -9.78
CA THR A 37 5.04 13.68 -10.65
C THR A 37 4.49 13.01 -11.90
N LEU A 38 3.50 12.14 -11.78
CA LEU A 38 2.86 11.49 -12.92
C LEU A 38 2.24 12.53 -13.88
N THR A 39 1.58 13.55 -13.32
CA THR A 39 1.00 14.66 -14.09
C THR A 39 2.09 15.50 -14.77
N GLU A 40 3.17 15.82 -14.05
CA GLU A 40 4.32 16.53 -14.64
C GLU A 40 4.96 15.74 -15.78
N LEU A 41 4.96 14.42 -15.70
CA LEU A 41 5.44 13.53 -16.76
C LEU A 41 4.43 13.36 -17.93
N GLY A 42 3.26 13.98 -17.85
CA GLY A 42 2.28 14.07 -18.93
C GLY A 42 1.08 13.11 -18.82
N ALA A 43 0.91 12.40 -17.72
CA ALA A 43 -0.26 11.56 -17.49
C ALA A 43 -1.49 12.37 -17.07
N GLU A 44 -2.67 11.91 -17.47
CA GLU A 44 -3.91 12.20 -16.77
C GLU A 44 -4.04 11.23 -15.60
N VAL A 45 -4.43 11.71 -14.42
CA VAL A 45 -4.45 10.92 -13.19
C VAL A 45 -5.80 11.06 -12.50
N SER A 46 -6.35 9.96 -12.02
CA SER A 46 -7.49 9.89 -11.11
C SER A 46 -7.15 8.98 -9.94
N TRP A 47 -7.59 9.33 -8.72
CA TRP A 47 -7.08 8.66 -7.53
C TRP A 47 -8.15 8.35 -6.49
N SER A 48 -8.06 7.15 -5.87
CA SER A 48 -8.75 6.76 -4.64
C SER A 48 -7.75 6.21 -3.62
N SER A 49 -8.21 5.99 -2.39
CA SER A 49 -7.38 5.31 -1.39
C SER A 49 -7.66 3.81 -1.39
N CYS A 50 -6.66 3.00 -1.08
CA CYS A 50 -6.78 1.56 -0.84
C CYS A 50 -7.17 1.21 0.61
N ASN A 51 -7.43 2.21 1.46
CA ASN A 51 -7.79 2.01 2.85
C ASN A 51 -8.64 3.17 3.38
N ILE A 52 -9.69 2.86 4.14
CA ILE A 52 -10.65 3.82 4.65
C ILE A 52 -10.10 4.78 5.72
N PHE A 53 -8.96 4.49 6.34
CA PHE A 53 -8.39 5.30 7.43
C PHE A 53 -7.07 5.97 7.09
N SER A 54 -6.39 5.61 6.00
CA SER A 54 -5.03 6.06 5.73
C SER A 54 -4.94 7.41 5.05
N THR A 55 -6.03 7.93 4.48
CA THR A 55 -6.03 9.24 3.80
C THR A 55 -5.63 10.35 4.74
N GLN A 56 -4.74 11.22 4.27
CA GLN A 56 -4.47 12.53 4.85
C GLN A 56 -5.30 13.56 4.10
N ASP A 57 -6.39 14.04 4.70
CA ASP A 57 -7.39 14.88 4.01
C ASP A 57 -6.79 16.16 3.41
N HIS A 58 -5.79 16.75 4.06
CA HIS A 58 -5.10 17.91 3.53
C HIS A 58 -4.28 17.60 2.26
N ALA A 59 -3.76 16.38 2.13
CA ALA A 59 -3.08 15.94 0.90
C ALA A 59 -4.09 15.73 -0.24
N ALA A 60 -5.22 15.07 0.05
CA ALA A 60 -6.31 14.89 -0.91
C ALA A 60 -6.87 16.25 -1.37
N ALA A 61 -7.09 17.19 -0.44
CA ALA A 61 -7.56 18.54 -0.75
C ALA A 61 -6.59 19.33 -1.63
N ALA A 62 -5.27 19.19 -1.39
CA ALA A 62 -4.26 19.87 -2.21
C ALA A 62 -4.27 19.36 -3.65
N ILE A 63 -4.38 18.07 -3.88
CA ILE A 63 -4.45 17.46 -5.22
C ILE A 63 -5.77 17.83 -5.92
N ALA A 64 -6.90 17.81 -5.21
CA ALA A 64 -8.19 18.24 -5.73
C ALA A 64 -8.17 19.73 -6.13
N ALA A 65 -7.54 20.58 -5.32
CA ALA A 65 -7.36 22.01 -5.63
C ALA A 65 -6.48 22.26 -6.87
N ALA A 66 -5.58 21.33 -7.19
CA ALA A 66 -4.80 21.34 -8.43
C ALA A 66 -5.60 20.87 -9.67
N GLY A 67 -6.89 20.51 -9.50
CA GLY A 67 -7.77 20.08 -10.59
C GLY A 67 -7.65 18.60 -10.95
N ILE A 68 -6.99 17.79 -10.12
CA ILE A 68 -6.86 16.35 -10.33
C ILE A 68 -7.99 15.64 -9.60
N PRO A 69 -8.76 14.74 -10.27
CA PRO A 69 -9.82 13.98 -9.62
C PRO A 69 -9.28 13.09 -8.48
N VAL A 70 -9.74 13.32 -7.25
CA VAL A 70 -9.39 12.55 -6.06
C VAL A 70 -10.66 12.19 -5.30
N PHE A 71 -10.88 10.90 -5.10
CA PHE A 71 -12.02 10.32 -4.40
C PHE A 71 -11.50 9.61 -3.14
N ALA A 72 -11.00 10.37 -2.17
CA ALA A 72 -10.44 9.84 -0.94
C ALA A 72 -10.58 10.81 0.23
N TRP A 73 -11.06 10.32 1.37
CA TRP A 73 -11.09 11.02 2.65
C TRP A 73 -10.95 10.03 3.81
N LYS A 74 -10.53 10.52 4.95
CA LYS A 74 -10.36 9.68 6.13
C LYS A 74 -11.71 9.32 6.75
N GLY A 75 -11.91 8.02 7.02
CA GLY A 75 -13.10 7.52 7.68
C GLY A 75 -14.27 7.28 6.71
N MET A 76 -13.96 6.92 5.46
CA MET A 76 -14.96 6.44 4.51
C MET A 76 -15.72 5.24 5.07
N THR A 77 -17.00 5.16 4.77
CA THR A 77 -17.74 3.91 4.91
C THR A 77 -17.31 2.91 3.85
N GLU A 78 -17.66 1.64 4.03
CA GLU A 78 -17.35 0.61 3.03
C GLU A 78 -18.03 0.91 1.67
N GLU A 79 -19.27 1.41 1.69
CA GLU A 79 -19.99 1.81 0.47
C GLU A 79 -19.28 2.97 -0.26
N GLU A 80 -18.84 3.99 0.49
CA GLU A 80 -18.10 5.13 -0.06
C GLU A 80 -16.74 4.69 -0.62
N PHE A 81 -16.07 3.75 0.03
CA PHE A 81 -14.80 3.19 -0.43
C PHE A 81 -14.93 2.53 -1.81
N TRP A 82 -15.89 1.62 -1.97
CA TRP A 82 -16.11 0.97 -3.25
C TRP A 82 -16.58 1.93 -4.34
N TRP A 83 -17.48 2.84 -3.99
CA TRP A 83 -17.90 3.92 -4.89
C TRP A 83 -16.71 4.77 -5.36
N ALA A 84 -15.81 5.15 -4.45
CA ALA A 84 -14.66 5.98 -4.76
C ALA A 84 -13.69 5.30 -5.75
N ILE A 85 -13.45 4.00 -5.58
CA ILE A 85 -12.62 3.23 -6.52
C ILE A 85 -13.27 3.22 -7.90
N GLU A 86 -14.58 2.98 -8.00
CA GLU A 86 -15.29 2.99 -9.30
C GLU A 86 -15.20 4.35 -10.00
N GLN A 87 -15.27 5.46 -9.26
CA GLN A 87 -15.17 6.79 -9.87
C GLN A 87 -13.83 7.02 -10.58
N THR A 88 -12.74 6.43 -10.10
CA THR A 88 -11.41 6.61 -10.72
C THR A 88 -11.34 6.04 -12.14
N ILE A 89 -12.20 5.09 -12.48
CA ILE A 89 -12.14 4.38 -13.77
C ILE A 89 -12.44 5.31 -14.95
N TYR A 90 -13.33 6.30 -14.77
CA TYR A 90 -13.82 7.17 -15.85
C TYR A 90 -13.58 8.67 -15.62
N ALA A 91 -12.86 9.06 -14.59
CA ALA A 91 -12.65 10.47 -14.22
C ALA A 91 -11.51 11.13 -15.02
N PHE A 92 -11.55 11.02 -16.35
CA PHE A 92 -10.60 11.63 -17.27
C PHE A 92 -11.29 12.62 -18.22
N GLU A 93 -10.56 13.60 -18.76
CA GLU A 93 -11.12 14.75 -19.49
C GLU A 93 -12.05 14.36 -20.64
N ASP A 94 -11.71 13.36 -21.42
CA ASP A 94 -12.50 12.93 -22.58
C ASP A 94 -13.64 11.95 -22.26
N GLY A 95 -13.90 11.67 -20.98
CA GLY A 95 -14.83 10.62 -20.56
C GLY A 95 -14.39 9.20 -20.97
N LYS A 96 -13.15 9.06 -21.42
CA LYS A 96 -12.53 7.76 -21.73
C LYS A 96 -12.15 7.05 -20.42
N PRO A 97 -12.19 5.71 -20.41
CA PRO A 97 -11.75 4.96 -19.23
C PRO A 97 -10.23 5.03 -19.04
N LEU A 98 -9.78 4.59 -17.88
CA LEU A 98 -8.37 4.34 -17.60
C LEU A 98 -7.71 3.46 -18.69
N ASN A 99 -6.39 3.61 -18.86
CA ASN A 99 -5.59 2.70 -19.68
C ASN A 99 -4.32 2.21 -18.99
N MET A 100 -4.13 2.59 -17.73
CA MET A 100 -3.09 2.07 -16.83
C MET A 100 -3.63 2.07 -15.40
N ILE A 101 -3.20 1.08 -14.61
CA ILE A 101 -3.58 0.93 -13.20
C ILE A 101 -2.33 1.05 -12.33
N LEU A 102 -2.45 1.78 -11.23
CA LEU A 102 -1.52 1.75 -10.11
C LEU A 102 -2.30 1.34 -8.86
N ASP A 103 -2.03 0.15 -8.34
CA ASP A 103 -2.85 -0.45 -7.28
C ASP A 103 -2.01 -0.82 -6.04
N ASP A 104 -2.67 -0.89 -4.91
CA ASP A 104 -2.12 -1.30 -3.62
C ASP A 104 -3.13 -2.23 -2.92
N GLY A 105 -2.93 -3.53 -3.07
CA GLY A 105 -3.81 -4.57 -2.55
C GLY A 105 -4.71 -5.23 -3.60
N GLY A 106 -4.79 -4.67 -4.81
CA GLY A 106 -5.47 -5.30 -5.95
C GLY A 106 -6.97 -5.04 -6.03
N ASP A 107 -7.54 -4.10 -5.26
CA ASP A 107 -8.99 -3.89 -5.26
C ASP A 107 -9.47 -3.24 -6.56
N LEU A 108 -8.81 -2.19 -7.05
CA LEU A 108 -9.12 -1.59 -8.34
C LEU A 108 -8.92 -2.59 -9.48
N THR A 109 -7.82 -3.31 -9.45
CA THR A 109 -7.49 -4.35 -10.43
C THR A 109 -8.58 -5.40 -10.51
N ASN A 110 -9.04 -5.91 -9.36
CA ASN A 110 -10.08 -6.92 -9.32
C ASN A 110 -11.44 -6.40 -9.82
N ILE A 111 -11.82 -5.16 -9.46
CA ILE A 111 -13.04 -4.53 -10.01
C ILE A 111 -12.95 -4.47 -11.53
N VAL A 112 -11.82 -4.03 -12.09
CA VAL A 112 -11.67 -3.93 -13.54
C VAL A 112 -11.72 -5.31 -14.20
N LEU A 113 -10.98 -6.28 -13.70
CA LEU A 113 -10.93 -7.62 -14.31
C LEU A 113 -12.25 -8.39 -14.21
N ASP A 114 -12.97 -8.25 -13.10
CA ASP A 114 -14.15 -9.06 -12.82
C ASP A 114 -15.46 -8.38 -13.23
N GLN A 115 -15.51 -7.04 -13.17
CA GLN A 115 -16.75 -6.29 -13.37
C GLN A 115 -16.75 -5.38 -14.60
N ARG A 116 -15.58 -5.15 -15.22
CA ARG A 116 -15.41 -4.29 -16.40
C ARG A 116 -14.52 -4.95 -17.47
N PRO A 117 -14.80 -6.20 -17.85
CA PRO A 117 -13.94 -6.92 -18.79
C PRO A 117 -13.83 -6.23 -20.16
N GLU A 118 -14.80 -5.38 -20.52
CA GLU A 118 -14.78 -4.57 -21.74
C GLU A 118 -13.64 -3.56 -21.79
N LEU A 119 -13.04 -3.21 -20.65
CA LEU A 119 -11.93 -2.26 -20.58
C LEU A 119 -10.56 -2.90 -20.81
N ILE A 120 -10.46 -4.22 -20.67
CA ILE A 120 -9.18 -4.95 -20.66
C ILE A 120 -8.36 -4.68 -21.92
N GLU A 121 -9.00 -4.68 -23.10
CA GLU A 121 -8.31 -4.45 -24.38
C GLU A 121 -7.63 -3.07 -24.44
N GLY A 122 -8.20 -2.08 -23.75
CA GLY A 122 -7.66 -0.70 -23.68
C GLY A 122 -6.55 -0.50 -22.65
N ILE A 123 -6.33 -1.46 -21.75
CA ILE A 123 -5.39 -1.32 -20.64
C ILE A 123 -4.02 -1.85 -21.05
N ARG A 124 -3.00 -1.02 -20.89
CA ARG A 124 -1.60 -1.36 -21.24
C ARG A 124 -0.90 -2.21 -20.19
N GLY A 125 -1.34 -2.13 -18.94
CA GLY A 125 -0.79 -2.88 -17.82
C GLY A 125 -1.08 -2.23 -16.48
N LEU A 126 -0.61 -2.87 -15.43
CA LEU A 126 -0.76 -2.43 -14.05
C LEU A 126 0.56 -2.51 -13.27
N SER A 127 0.66 -1.73 -12.21
CA SER A 127 1.71 -1.81 -11.19
C SER A 127 1.06 -2.10 -9.84
N GLU A 128 1.61 -3.07 -9.10
CA GLU A 128 1.13 -3.44 -7.76
C GLU A 128 2.18 -3.12 -6.71
N GLU A 129 1.74 -2.39 -5.68
CA GLU A 129 2.58 -1.84 -4.61
C GLU A 129 2.87 -2.85 -3.49
N THR A 130 1.97 -3.78 -3.18
CA THR A 130 1.99 -4.47 -1.90
C THR A 130 1.88 -5.99 -1.99
N THR A 131 2.35 -6.68 -0.95
CA THR A 131 2.41 -8.16 -0.87
C THR A 131 1.08 -8.82 -1.12
N THR A 132 -0.02 -8.34 -0.53
CA THR A 132 -1.35 -8.94 -0.70
C THR A 132 -1.85 -8.83 -2.14
N GLY A 133 -1.64 -7.70 -2.80
CA GLY A 133 -2.00 -7.52 -4.20
C GLY A 133 -1.16 -8.40 -5.13
N VAL A 134 0.15 -8.49 -4.86
CA VAL A 134 1.05 -9.38 -5.62
C VAL A 134 0.62 -10.84 -5.49
N HIS A 135 0.20 -11.31 -4.30
CA HIS A 135 -0.31 -12.66 -4.13
C HIS A 135 -1.57 -12.91 -5.00
N ARG A 136 -2.52 -11.98 -4.99
CA ARG A 136 -3.73 -12.05 -5.85
C ARG A 136 -3.36 -12.11 -7.33
N LEU A 137 -2.35 -11.36 -7.78
CA LEU A 137 -1.87 -11.42 -9.17
C LEU A 137 -1.23 -12.78 -9.50
N TYR A 138 -0.44 -13.36 -8.60
CA TYR A 138 0.12 -14.70 -8.80
C TYR A 138 -0.96 -15.77 -8.84
N GLU A 139 -1.99 -15.68 -8.00
CA GLU A 139 -3.15 -16.58 -8.04
C GLU A 139 -3.85 -16.49 -9.40
N ARG A 140 -4.19 -15.28 -9.86
CA ARG A 140 -4.77 -15.06 -11.20
C ARG A 140 -3.87 -15.56 -12.33
N MET A 141 -2.57 -15.41 -12.22
CA MET A 141 -1.61 -15.93 -13.19
C MET A 141 -1.62 -17.45 -13.23
N ALA A 142 -1.66 -18.11 -12.07
CA ALA A 142 -1.73 -19.58 -11.97
C ALA A 142 -3.05 -20.14 -12.52
N GLU A 143 -4.15 -19.41 -12.35
CA GLU A 143 -5.47 -19.75 -12.88
C GLU A 143 -5.65 -19.38 -14.36
N GLY A 144 -4.72 -18.63 -14.96
CA GLY A 144 -4.84 -18.13 -16.33
C GLY A 144 -5.87 -17.00 -16.48
N THR A 145 -6.21 -16.30 -15.40
CA THR A 145 -7.19 -15.21 -15.35
C THR A 145 -6.57 -13.81 -15.27
N LEU A 146 -5.25 -13.69 -15.45
CA LEU A 146 -4.53 -12.41 -15.54
C LEU A 146 -4.24 -12.07 -17.01
N PRO A 147 -5.09 -11.28 -17.69
CA PRO A 147 -4.96 -10.99 -19.11
C PRO A 147 -4.04 -9.81 -19.42
N LEU A 148 -3.52 -9.12 -18.40
CA LEU A 148 -2.76 -7.88 -18.50
C LEU A 148 -1.31 -8.07 -18.03
N PRO A 149 -0.35 -7.34 -18.60
CA PRO A 149 0.97 -7.21 -18.02
C PRO A 149 0.89 -6.59 -16.63
N ALA A 150 1.51 -7.23 -15.63
CA ALA A 150 1.54 -6.75 -14.25
C ALA A 150 2.99 -6.58 -13.78
N ILE A 151 3.29 -5.42 -13.21
CA ILE A 151 4.60 -5.11 -12.64
C ILE A 151 4.51 -5.26 -11.12
N ASN A 152 5.26 -6.21 -10.58
CA ASN A 152 5.43 -6.37 -9.14
C ASN A 152 6.46 -5.35 -8.63
N VAL A 153 5.98 -4.21 -8.15
CA VAL A 153 6.81 -3.17 -7.56
C VAL A 153 7.23 -3.56 -6.14
N ASN A 154 6.37 -4.29 -5.42
CA ASN A 154 6.62 -4.68 -4.02
C ASN A 154 7.93 -5.39 -3.82
N ASP A 155 8.30 -6.32 -4.72
CA ASP A 155 9.48 -7.17 -4.56
C ASP A 155 10.75 -6.55 -5.19
N SER A 156 10.66 -5.33 -5.73
CA SER A 156 11.84 -4.55 -6.04
C SER A 156 12.68 -4.37 -4.77
N VAL A 157 13.99 -4.62 -4.86
CA VAL A 157 14.91 -4.48 -3.72
C VAL A 157 14.86 -3.08 -3.11
N THR A 158 14.73 -2.06 -3.96
CA THR A 158 14.63 -0.66 -3.54
C THR A 158 13.28 -0.29 -2.95
N LYS A 159 12.27 -1.16 -3.05
CA LYS A 159 10.97 -1.01 -2.39
C LYS A 159 10.88 -1.87 -1.13
N SER A 160 10.92 -3.19 -1.23
CA SER A 160 10.65 -4.10 -0.11
C SER A 160 11.63 -3.95 1.05
N LYS A 161 12.91 -3.76 0.76
CA LYS A 161 13.94 -3.61 1.81
C LYS A 161 13.98 -2.22 2.44
N PHE A 162 13.26 -1.27 1.89
CA PHE A 162 13.16 0.09 2.41
C PHE A 162 11.76 0.42 2.91
N ASP A 163 10.75 0.49 2.04
CA ASP A 163 9.39 0.86 2.45
C ASP A 163 8.76 -0.16 3.40
N ASN A 164 8.74 -1.43 3.03
CA ASN A 164 8.10 -2.45 3.86
C ASN A 164 8.73 -2.54 5.25
N LYS A 165 10.04 -2.38 5.35
CA LYS A 165 10.76 -2.45 6.61
C LYS A 165 10.76 -1.13 7.37
N TYR A 166 11.27 -0.06 6.75
CA TYR A 166 11.47 1.22 7.42
C TYR A 166 10.21 2.09 7.43
N GLY A 167 9.41 2.05 6.38
CA GLY A 167 8.12 2.74 6.34
C GLY A 167 7.17 2.23 7.42
N CYS A 168 7.00 0.92 7.54
CA CYS A 168 6.18 0.31 8.59
C CYS A 168 6.80 0.45 9.99
N LYS A 169 8.14 0.50 10.10
CA LYS A 169 8.83 0.82 11.35
C LYS A 169 8.42 2.19 11.90
N GLU A 170 8.30 3.19 11.02
CA GLU A 170 7.85 4.53 11.40
C GLU A 170 6.33 4.57 11.64
N SER A 171 5.54 4.07 10.70
CA SER A 171 4.09 4.28 10.68
C SER A 171 3.32 3.45 11.72
N CYS A 172 3.75 2.23 12.03
CA CYS A 172 3.00 1.34 12.91
C CYS A 172 2.87 1.90 14.34
N VAL A 173 3.97 2.30 14.96
CA VAL A 173 3.97 2.86 16.33
C VAL A 173 3.32 4.24 16.35
N ASP A 174 3.50 5.06 15.31
CA ASP A 174 2.82 6.35 15.19
C ASP A 174 1.30 6.15 15.14
N ALA A 175 0.81 5.21 14.32
CA ALA A 175 -0.61 4.90 14.21
C ALA A 175 -1.21 4.40 15.54
N ILE A 176 -0.51 3.49 16.24
CA ILE A 176 -0.97 2.99 17.55
C ILE A 176 -1.10 4.14 18.55
N ARG A 177 -0.09 5.03 18.62
CA ARG A 177 -0.12 6.17 19.54
C ARG A 177 -1.25 7.14 19.21
N ARG A 178 -1.45 7.48 17.94
CA ARG A 178 -2.52 8.40 17.52
C ARG A 178 -3.91 7.81 17.76
N ALA A 179 -4.09 6.51 17.57
CA ALA A 179 -5.38 5.85 17.72
C ALA A 179 -5.78 5.61 19.19
N THR A 180 -4.82 5.46 20.08
CA THR A 180 -5.08 4.93 21.44
C THR A 180 -4.60 5.80 22.59
N ASP A 181 -3.67 6.73 22.34
CA ASP A 181 -2.99 7.55 23.35
C ASP A 181 -2.33 6.73 24.50
N ILE A 182 -2.09 5.43 24.30
CA ILE A 182 -1.53 4.56 25.33
C ILE A 182 -0.02 4.76 25.52
N MET A 183 0.44 4.50 26.72
CA MET A 183 1.86 4.37 27.03
C MET A 183 2.36 3.01 26.51
N MET A 184 3.34 3.04 25.62
CA MET A 184 3.91 1.83 25.00
C MET A 184 4.87 1.07 25.91
N ALA A 185 5.62 1.81 26.72
CA ALA A 185 6.66 1.23 27.59
C ALA A 185 6.07 0.21 28.57
N GLY A 186 6.71 -0.96 28.66
CA GLY A 186 6.29 -2.04 29.53
C GLY A 186 5.19 -2.96 28.97
N LYS A 187 4.49 -2.56 27.90
CA LYS A 187 3.48 -3.37 27.23
C LYS A 187 4.10 -4.61 26.60
N VAL A 188 3.32 -5.67 26.53
CA VAL A 188 3.66 -6.88 25.75
C VAL A 188 3.04 -6.74 24.37
N ALA A 189 3.87 -6.68 23.35
CA ALA A 189 3.44 -6.64 21.96
C ALA A 189 3.72 -7.96 21.26
N VAL A 190 2.70 -8.57 20.67
CA VAL A 190 2.84 -9.76 19.82
C VAL A 190 2.82 -9.33 18.37
N VAL A 191 3.88 -9.65 17.64
CA VAL A 191 3.99 -9.42 16.19
C VAL A 191 3.85 -10.75 15.47
N ALA A 192 2.79 -10.89 14.70
CA ALA A 192 2.55 -12.06 13.87
C ALA A 192 3.14 -11.84 12.47
N GLY A 193 4.17 -12.62 12.14
CA GLY A 193 4.98 -12.47 10.95
C GLY A 193 6.30 -11.74 11.21
N TYR A 194 7.40 -12.25 10.60
CA TYR A 194 8.73 -11.65 10.71
C TYR A 194 9.40 -11.49 9.34
N GLY A 195 8.58 -11.15 8.32
CA GLY A 195 9.03 -10.62 7.04
C GLY A 195 9.54 -9.18 7.17
N ASP A 196 9.64 -8.44 6.09
CA ASP A 196 10.18 -7.06 6.14
C ASP A 196 9.32 -6.14 7.03
N VAL A 197 8.00 -6.19 6.91
CA VAL A 197 7.06 -5.44 7.77
C VAL A 197 7.20 -5.84 9.23
N GLY A 198 7.19 -7.13 9.52
CA GLY A 198 7.31 -7.66 10.89
C GLY A 198 8.63 -7.27 11.56
N LYS A 199 9.75 -7.31 10.82
CA LYS A 199 11.08 -6.87 11.30
C LYS A 199 11.07 -5.39 11.69
N GLY A 200 10.53 -4.54 10.82
CA GLY A 200 10.43 -3.10 11.10
C GLY A 200 9.54 -2.80 12.30
N THR A 201 8.36 -3.39 12.33
CA THR A 201 7.37 -3.25 13.41
C THR A 201 7.92 -3.71 14.75
N ALA A 202 8.50 -4.91 14.82
CA ALA A 202 9.10 -5.44 16.05
C ALA A 202 10.22 -4.54 16.58
N ALA A 203 11.08 -4.03 15.70
CA ALA A 203 12.15 -3.11 16.07
C ALA A 203 11.61 -1.80 16.63
N SER A 204 10.56 -1.23 16.04
CA SER A 204 9.93 0.02 16.49
C SER A 204 9.24 -0.15 17.84
N LEU A 205 8.47 -1.24 18.03
CA LEU A 205 7.80 -1.55 19.29
C LEU A 205 8.83 -1.76 20.42
N ARG A 206 9.92 -2.49 20.15
CA ARG A 206 11.02 -2.63 21.13
C ARG A 206 11.67 -1.29 21.46
N GLY A 207 11.91 -0.46 20.44
CA GLY A 207 12.45 0.90 20.62
C GLY A 207 11.52 1.81 21.44
N ALA A 208 10.21 1.59 21.38
CA ALA A 208 9.22 2.28 22.21
C ALA A 208 9.10 1.71 23.63
N GLY A 209 9.90 0.71 24.01
CA GLY A 209 9.93 0.09 25.34
C GLY A 209 8.97 -1.07 25.53
N CYS A 210 8.37 -1.61 24.47
CA CYS A 210 7.57 -2.83 24.56
C CYS A 210 8.45 -4.08 24.74
N ARG A 211 7.90 -5.09 25.43
CA ARG A 211 8.39 -6.46 25.40
C ARG A 211 7.77 -7.18 24.21
N VAL A 212 8.58 -7.45 23.19
CA VAL A 212 8.08 -7.99 21.91
C VAL A 212 8.21 -9.50 21.87
N ILE A 213 7.12 -10.16 21.49
CA ILE A 213 7.05 -11.60 21.18
C ILE A 213 6.74 -11.70 19.68
N VAL A 214 7.48 -12.51 18.97
CA VAL A 214 7.25 -12.79 17.55
C VAL A 214 6.59 -14.15 17.38
N THR A 215 5.61 -14.24 16.48
CA THR A 215 5.07 -15.51 15.99
C THR A 215 5.34 -15.62 14.51
N GLU A 216 5.86 -16.74 14.05
CA GLU A 216 6.25 -16.95 12.67
C GLU A 216 6.11 -18.42 12.27
N ILE A 217 5.69 -18.69 11.05
CA ILE A 217 5.57 -20.05 10.49
C ILE A 217 6.78 -20.43 9.66
N ASP A 218 7.45 -19.45 9.01
CA ASP A 218 8.70 -19.67 8.28
C ASP A 218 9.84 -19.88 9.27
N PRO A 219 10.51 -21.05 9.25
CA PRO A 219 11.57 -21.36 10.21
C PRO A 219 12.79 -20.46 10.05
N ILE A 220 13.06 -19.93 8.86
CA ILE A 220 14.18 -19.00 8.61
C ILE A 220 13.87 -17.65 9.25
N CYS A 221 12.70 -17.10 9.01
CA CYS A 221 12.28 -15.84 9.63
C CYS A 221 12.15 -15.99 11.16
N ALA A 222 11.66 -17.12 11.67
CA ALA A 222 11.60 -17.42 13.10
C ALA A 222 13.01 -17.46 13.73
N LEU A 223 13.98 -18.09 13.07
CA LEU A 223 15.38 -18.11 13.50
C LEU A 223 15.99 -16.72 13.49
N GLN A 224 15.73 -15.91 12.46
CA GLN A 224 16.19 -14.51 12.42
C GLN A 224 15.62 -13.72 13.60
N ALA A 225 14.32 -13.86 13.91
CA ALA A 225 13.72 -13.21 15.08
C ALA A 225 14.41 -13.58 16.40
N ALA A 226 14.73 -14.87 16.57
CA ALA A 226 15.46 -15.35 17.75
C ALA A 226 16.88 -14.79 17.80
N MET A 227 17.59 -14.72 16.68
CA MET A 227 18.95 -14.13 16.59
C MET A 227 18.93 -12.62 16.84
N ASP A 228 17.84 -11.93 16.47
CA ASP A 228 17.63 -10.51 16.78
C ASP A 228 17.23 -10.26 18.26
N GLY A 229 17.13 -11.32 19.06
CA GLY A 229 16.87 -11.26 20.50
C GLY A 229 15.39 -11.16 20.88
N TYR A 230 14.48 -11.58 20.01
CA TYR A 230 13.05 -11.67 20.35
C TYR A 230 12.69 -13.02 20.92
N GLU A 231 11.70 -13.05 21.81
CA GLU A 231 11.03 -14.28 22.22
C GLU A 231 10.16 -14.76 21.04
N VAL A 232 10.41 -16.00 20.55
CA VAL A 232 9.61 -16.59 19.47
C VAL A 232 8.70 -17.66 20.03
N LYS A 233 7.39 -17.55 19.79
CA LYS A 233 6.36 -18.43 20.33
C LYS A 233 5.29 -18.75 19.28
N LYS A 234 4.57 -19.84 19.46
CA LYS A 234 3.29 -20.06 18.76
C LYS A 234 2.26 -19.05 19.26
N MET A 235 1.37 -18.61 18.39
CA MET A 235 0.32 -17.63 18.73
C MET A 235 -0.49 -18.06 19.95
N THR A 236 -0.86 -19.32 20.05
CA THR A 236 -1.60 -19.89 21.21
C THR A 236 -0.89 -19.69 22.55
N ASN A 237 0.44 -19.57 22.54
CA ASN A 237 1.26 -19.37 23.75
C ASN A 237 1.63 -17.89 23.99
N ALA A 238 1.35 -17.02 23.03
CA ALA A 238 1.69 -15.61 23.09
C ALA A 238 0.46 -14.72 23.38
N ILE A 239 -0.67 -15.03 22.78
CA ILE A 239 -1.85 -14.14 22.73
C ILE A 239 -2.39 -13.76 24.12
N HIS A 240 -2.40 -14.66 25.08
CA HIS A 240 -2.90 -14.37 26.42
C HIS A 240 -2.02 -13.43 27.25
N ARG A 241 -0.82 -13.13 26.74
CA ARG A 241 0.12 -12.18 27.36
C ARG A 241 0.07 -10.81 26.70
N ALA A 242 -0.58 -10.70 25.53
CA ALA A 242 -0.53 -9.53 24.68
C ALA A 242 -1.38 -8.38 25.22
N ASP A 243 -0.79 -7.21 25.32
CA ASP A 243 -1.50 -5.92 25.42
C ASP A 243 -1.78 -5.36 24.01
N ILE A 244 -0.88 -5.63 23.05
CA ILE A 244 -0.93 -5.18 21.67
C ILE A 244 -0.67 -6.36 20.75
N VAL A 245 -1.46 -6.50 19.69
CA VAL A 245 -1.22 -7.48 18.62
C VAL A 245 -1.10 -6.74 17.30
N VAL A 246 -0.04 -7.04 16.57
CA VAL A 246 0.16 -6.54 15.20
C VAL A 246 0.28 -7.73 14.27
N THR A 247 -0.57 -7.78 13.25
CA THR A 247 -0.51 -8.79 12.19
C THR A 247 0.27 -8.26 11.00
N ALA A 248 1.28 -8.99 10.56
CA ALA A 248 2.16 -8.68 9.44
C ALA A 248 2.44 -9.94 8.61
N THR A 249 1.38 -10.70 8.33
CA THR A 249 1.49 -12.01 7.67
C THR A 249 1.38 -11.94 6.15
N GLY A 250 1.06 -10.78 5.58
CA GLY A 250 0.84 -10.61 4.14
C GLY A 250 -0.33 -11.45 3.61
N ASN A 251 -1.28 -11.76 4.47
CA ASN A 251 -2.43 -12.61 4.19
C ASN A 251 -3.73 -11.89 4.56
N CYS A 252 -4.80 -12.20 3.84
CA CYS A 252 -6.15 -11.68 4.05
C CYS A 252 -6.98 -12.64 4.90
#